data_c57b9dc21dd346e56c880bc0b0a01fbc
#
_entry.id   c57b9dc21dd346e56c880bc0b0a01fbc
#
_cell.length_a   1.000
_cell.length_b   1.000
_cell.length_c   1.000
_cell.angle_alpha   90.00
_cell.angle_beta   90.00
_cell.angle_gamma   90.00
#
_symmetry.space_group_name_H-M   'P 1'
#
loop_
_entity.id
_entity.type
_entity.pdbx_description
1 polymer ?
#
loop_
_entity_poly.entity_id
_entity_poly.type
_entity_poly.pdbx_seq_one_letter_code
_entity_poly.pdbx_strand_id
1 'polypeptide(L)'
;MAKNNSELGEFSFIEKITENFEIKNSESLLGIGDDSAIIESSKLHTLVTKDLLVEGIHFDLSYTPLMHLGYKSVIVNLSDIYAMNGIPKQIVIGIAISNRFKVDSIQELYKGIKLACEKYKIDLVGGDTTTSQSGLTISITALGQV
;
A
#
# COMPACT_ATOMS: atom_id res chain seq x y z
N MET A 1 -0.01 -11.70 23.84
CA MET A 1 1.34 -11.21 23.45
C MET A 1 1.39 -11.08 21.93
N ALA A 2 1.69 -9.90 21.41
CA ALA A 2 1.82 -9.71 19.96
C ALA A 2 3.05 -10.48 19.43
N LYS A 3 2.88 -11.30 18.40
CA LYS A 3 3.97 -12.05 17.76
C LYS A 3 4.88 -11.10 17.00
N ASN A 4 6.18 -11.34 17.01
CA ASN A 4 7.14 -10.62 16.18
C ASN A 4 7.03 -11.07 14.71
N ASN A 5 7.38 -10.19 13.75
CA ASN A 5 7.40 -10.51 12.30
C ASN A 5 8.19 -11.79 11.98
N SER A 6 9.22 -12.10 12.76
CA SER A 6 10.05 -13.30 12.61
C SER A 6 9.37 -14.62 13.03
N GLU A 7 8.20 -14.55 13.69
CA GLU A 7 7.44 -15.72 14.14
C GLU A 7 6.35 -16.14 13.15
N LEU A 8 5.99 -15.25 12.21
CA LEU A 8 5.10 -15.54 11.08
C LEU A 8 5.95 -15.70 9.82
N GLY A 9 5.77 -16.78 9.06
CA GLY A 9 6.34 -16.86 7.72
C GLY A 9 5.83 -15.70 6.84
N GLU A 10 6.62 -15.29 5.85
CA GLU A 10 6.33 -14.15 4.96
C GLU A 10 4.90 -14.18 4.40
N PHE A 11 4.48 -15.32 3.85
CA PHE A 11 3.13 -15.48 3.29
C PHE A 11 2.02 -15.28 4.33
N SER A 12 2.17 -15.85 5.53
CA SER A 12 1.20 -15.68 6.62
C SER A 12 1.14 -14.24 7.13
N PHE A 13 2.25 -13.51 7.05
CA PHE A 13 2.28 -12.10 7.39
C PHE A 13 1.53 -11.26 6.34
N ILE A 14 1.83 -11.47 5.04
CA ILE A 14 1.16 -10.77 3.93
C ILE A 14 -0.35 -11.04 3.97
N GLU A 15 -0.75 -12.30 4.08
CA GLU A 15 -2.16 -12.69 4.20
C GLU A 15 -2.85 -11.92 5.33
N LYS A 16 -2.24 -11.87 6.52
CA LYS A 16 -2.83 -11.21 7.69
C LYS A 16 -3.01 -9.70 7.52
N ILE A 17 -2.08 -9.01 6.86
CA ILE A 17 -2.18 -7.54 6.66
C ILE A 17 -3.09 -7.17 5.49
N THR A 18 -3.38 -8.10 4.59
CA THR A 18 -4.19 -7.86 3.38
C THR A 18 -5.54 -8.60 3.36
N GLU A 19 -5.87 -9.40 4.38
CA GLU A 19 -7.09 -10.23 4.47
C GLU A 19 -8.40 -9.48 4.23
N ASN A 20 -8.42 -8.16 4.48
CA ASN A 20 -9.61 -7.33 4.37
C ASN A 20 -9.63 -6.46 3.10
N PHE A 21 -8.76 -6.72 2.13
CA PHE A 21 -8.75 -5.99 0.87
C PHE A 21 -9.53 -6.76 -0.20
N GLU A 22 -10.50 -6.10 -0.80
CA GLU A 22 -11.35 -6.64 -1.85
C GLU A 22 -11.15 -5.85 -3.15
N ILE A 23 -11.13 -6.53 -4.29
CA ILE A 23 -11.13 -5.90 -5.63
C ILE A 23 -12.49 -5.22 -5.86
N LYS A 24 -12.46 -3.97 -6.34
CA LYS A 24 -13.63 -3.14 -6.60
C LYS A 24 -13.74 -2.68 -8.06
N ASN A 25 -12.61 -2.67 -8.76
CA ASN A 25 -12.54 -2.22 -10.15
C ASN A 25 -12.55 -3.43 -11.09
N SER A 26 -13.36 -3.35 -12.14
CA SER A 26 -13.50 -4.42 -13.15
C SER A 26 -12.21 -4.69 -13.92
N GLU A 27 -11.33 -3.70 -13.99
CA GLU A 27 -10.03 -3.79 -14.64
C GLU A 27 -9.01 -4.60 -13.84
N SER A 28 -9.23 -4.82 -12.55
CA SER A 28 -8.38 -5.63 -11.67
C SER A 28 -8.83 -7.09 -11.75
N LEU A 29 -8.31 -7.84 -12.71
CA LEU A 29 -8.72 -9.25 -12.93
C LEU A 29 -8.14 -10.21 -11.90
N LEU A 30 -6.92 -9.95 -11.44
CA LEU A 30 -6.24 -10.70 -10.39
C LEU A 30 -5.46 -9.72 -9.50
N GLY A 31 -5.64 -9.79 -8.20
CA GLY A 31 -4.95 -8.97 -7.20
C GLY A 31 -3.91 -9.76 -6.41
N ILE A 32 -3.91 -9.55 -5.08
CA ILE A 32 -2.97 -10.17 -4.15
C ILE A 32 -3.20 -11.68 -4.10
N GLY A 33 -2.12 -12.46 -4.10
CA GLY A 33 -2.17 -13.93 -3.90
C GLY A 33 -1.44 -14.75 -4.95
N ASP A 34 -0.82 -14.11 -5.95
CA ASP A 34 0.03 -14.77 -6.96
C ASP A 34 1.27 -13.90 -7.23
N ASP A 35 2.20 -14.35 -8.07
CA ASP A 35 3.46 -13.68 -8.39
C ASP A 35 3.28 -12.27 -8.98
N SER A 36 2.16 -12.01 -9.64
CA SER A 36 1.83 -10.69 -10.19
C SER A 36 0.33 -10.46 -10.31
N ALA A 37 -0.08 -9.18 -10.26
CA ALA A 37 -1.45 -8.77 -10.55
C ALA A 37 -1.74 -8.79 -12.05
N ILE A 38 -3.00 -9.04 -12.43
CA ILE A 38 -3.48 -8.93 -13.81
C ILE A 38 -4.43 -7.73 -13.88
N ILE A 39 -4.04 -6.74 -14.68
CA ILE A 39 -4.83 -5.53 -14.92
C ILE A 39 -5.18 -5.48 -16.41
N GLU A 40 -6.48 -5.40 -16.71
CA GLU A 40 -6.96 -5.24 -18.08
C GLU A 40 -6.73 -3.79 -18.54
N SER A 41 -6.09 -3.60 -19.69
CA SER A 41 -5.94 -2.27 -20.29
C SER A 41 -7.24 -1.87 -20.98
N SER A 42 -7.75 -0.69 -20.61
CA SER A 42 -8.93 -0.09 -21.28
C SER A 42 -8.53 0.64 -22.57
N LYS A 43 -9.53 1.23 -23.25
CA LYS A 43 -9.30 2.15 -24.38
C LYS A 43 -8.73 3.52 -23.93
N LEU A 44 -8.71 3.81 -22.65
CA LEU A 44 -8.18 5.03 -22.06
C LEU A 44 -6.67 4.92 -21.85
N HIS A 45 -6.00 6.07 -21.76
CA HIS A 45 -4.59 6.11 -21.43
C HIS A 45 -4.35 5.74 -19.97
N THR A 46 -3.34 4.94 -19.70
CA THR A 46 -2.94 4.59 -18.35
C THR A 46 -1.99 5.64 -17.78
N LEU A 47 -2.34 6.17 -16.62
CA LEU A 47 -1.47 7.01 -15.81
C LEU A 47 -0.75 6.14 -14.78
N VAL A 48 0.51 6.42 -14.56
CA VAL A 48 1.32 5.74 -13.54
C VAL A 48 2.10 6.79 -12.77
N THR A 49 2.01 6.76 -11.45
CA THR A 49 2.83 7.59 -10.56
C THR A 49 3.40 6.75 -9.42
N LYS A 50 4.45 7.26 -8.76
CA LYS A 50 5.12 6.57 -7.66
C LYS A 50 5.74 7.57 -6.69
N ASP A 51 5.41 7.41 -5.40
CA ASP A 51 6.07 8.11 -4.30
C ASP A 51 6.77 7.16 -3.33
N LEU A 52 7.79 7.70 -2.69
CA LEU A 52 8.52 7.09 -1.59
C LEU A 52 8.33 7.94 -0.33
N LEU A 53 7.94 7.30 0.77
CA LEU A 53 7.91 7.90 2.09
C LEU A 53 8.96 7.22 2.98
N VAL A 54 9.94 7.98 3.42
CA VAL A 54 11.08 7.49 4.23
C VAL A 54 11.01 8.12 5.61
N GLU A 55 11.09 7.28 6.65
CA GLU A 55 11.12 7.73 8.04
C GLU A 55 12.31 8.66 8.30
N GLY A 56 12.06 9.72 9.05
CA GLY A 56 13.04 10.76 9.35
C GLY A 56 13.21 11.81 8.23
N ILE A 57 12.63 11.57 7.03
CA ILE A 57 12.64 12.50 5.90
C ILE A 57 11.23 13.02 5.63
N HIS A 58 10.27 12.12 5.40
CA HIS A 58 8.90 12.46 5.00
C HIS A 58 7.89 12.38 6.16
N PHE A 59 8.25 11.67 7.23
CA PHE A 59 7.46 11.53 8.44
C PHE A 59 8.34 11.18 9.64
N ASP A 60 7.82 11.44 10.85
CA ASP A 60 8.47 11.09 12.10
C ASP A 60 7.44 10.35 12.98
N LEU A 61 7.78 9.12 13.35
CA LEU A 61 6.90 8.24 14.14
C LEU A 61 6.81 8.63 15.62
N SER A 62 7.59 9.61 16.08
CA SER A 62 7.44 10.15 17.44
C SER A 62 6.10 10.89 17.61
N TYR A 63 5.52 11.40 16.53
CA TYR A 63 4.24 12.13 16.55
C TYR A 63 3.26 11.75 15.41
N THR A 64 3.68 10.95 14.42
CA THR A 64 2.80 10.54 13.31
C THR A 64 2.19 9.17 13.60
N PRO A 65 0.88 9.05 13.86
CA PRO A 65 0.23 7.75 14.03
C PRO A 65 0.33 6.91 12.74
N LEU A 66 0.60 5.61 12.87
CA LEU A 66 0.75 4.69 11.73
C LEU A 66 -0.48 4.65 10.84
N MET A 67 -1.69 4.70 11.42
CA MET A 67 -2.94 4.74 10.63
C MET A 67 -3.01 6.01 9.77
N HIS A 68 -2.63 7.17 10.30
CA HIS A 68 -2.58 8.42 9.52
C HIS A 68 -1.52 8.37 8.42
N LEU A 69 -0.35 7.78 8.74
CA LEU A 69 0.72 7.58 7.76
C LEU A 69 0.26 6.68 6.62
N GLY A 70 -0.41 5.57 6.93
CA GLY A 70 -0.96 4.66 5.93
C GLY A 70 -1.96 5.35 5.00
N TYR A 71 -2.89 6.12 5.55
CA TYR A 71 -3.83 6.92 4.77
C TYR A 71 -3.10 7.94 3.88
N LYS A 72 -2.18 8.73 4.45
CA LYS A 72 -1.38 9.72 3.73
C LYS A 72 -0.59 9.09 2.58
N SER A 73 0.03 7.94 2.79
CA SER A 73 0.86 7.28 1.78
C SER A 73 0.09 6.95 0.49
N VAL A 74 -1.19 6.61 0.61
CA VAL A 74 -2.07 6.43 -0.55
C VAL A 74 -2.44 7.77 -1.18
N ILE A 75 -2.89 8.74 -0.37
CA ILE A 75 -3.43 10.01 -0.87
C ILE A 75 -2.40 10.83 -1.66
N VAL A 76 -1.13 10.83 -1.28
CA VAL A 76 -0.09 11.57 -2.03
C VAL A 76 0.00 11.06 -3.46
N ASN A 77 -0.05 9.74 -3.66
CA ASN A 77 -0.06 9.13 -4.99
C ASN A 77 -1.36 9.39 -5.78
N LEU A 78 -2.52 9.33 -5.10
CA LEU A 78 -3.80 9.63 -5.78
C LEU A 78 -3.85 11.09 -6.23
N SER A 79 -3.24 12.00 -5.50
CA SER A 79 -3.20 13.43 -5.86
C SER A 79 -2.54 13.66 -7.22
N ASP A 80 -1.49 12.91 -7.55
CA ASP A 80 -0.82 13.01 -8.84
C ASP A 80 -1.71 12.53 -9.99
N ILE A 81 -2.43 11.43 -9.79
CA ILE A 81 -3.41 10.95 -10.78
C ILE A 81 -4.52 11.98 -11.01
N TYR A 82 -5.05 12.58 -9.93
CA TYR A 82 -6.06 13.63 -10.03
C TYR A 82 -5.52 14.91 -10.69
N ALA A 83 -4.27 15.29 -10.42
CA ALA A 83 -3.63 16.45 -11.05
C ALA A 83 -3.54 16.31 -12.58
N MET A 84 -3.47 15.07 -13.08
CA MET A 84 -3.51 14.72 -14.51
C MET A 84 -4.94 14.55 -15.05
N ASN A 85 -5.96 14.98 -14.30
CA ASN A 85 -7.38 14.80 -14.63
C ASN A 85 -7.79 13.32 -14.80
N GLY A 86 -7.05 12.42 -14.17
CA GLY A 86 -7.26 10.97 -14.23
C GLY A 86 -8.13 10.45 -13.10
N ILE A 87 -8.56 9.22 -13.26
CA ILE A 87 -9.31 8.45 -12.27
C ILE A 87 -8.39 7.34 -11.75
N PRO A 88 -7.93 7.40 -10.48
CA PRO A 88 -7.11 6.34 -9.91
C PRO A 88 -7.92 5.04 -9.77
N LYS A 89 -7.27 3.89 -9.96
CA LYS A 89 -7.88 2.57 -9.97
C LYS A 89 -7.19 1.56 -9.07
N GLN A 90 -5.87 1.43 -9.19
CA GLN A 90 -5.11 0.43 -8.47
C GLN A 90 -3.88 1.05 -7.81
N ILE A 91 -3.41 0.39 -6.75
CA ILE A 91 -2.10 0.65 -6.13
C ILE A 91 -1.33 -0.65 -5.91
N VAL A 92 0.00 -0.52 -5.94
CA VAL A 92 0.97 -1.54 -5.53
C VAL A 92 1.82 -0.95 -4.41
N ILE A 93 2.04 -1.68 -3.32
CA ILE A 93 2.72 -1.19 -2.13
C ILE A 93 3.97 -2.01 -1.84
N GLY A 94 5.14 -1.39 -1.87
CA GLY A 94 6.36 -1.93 -1.31
C GLY A 94 6.63 -1.35 0.07
N ILE A 95 6.99 -2.17 1.06
CA ILE A 95 7.42 -1.71 2.37
C ILE A 95 8.74 -2.35 2.79
N ALA A 96 9.63 -1.53 3.34
CA ALA A 96 10.84 -1.99 4.01
C ALA A 96 10.72 -1.69 5.50
N ILE A 97 10.79 -2.74 6.34
CA ILE A 97 10.42 -2.68 7.76
C ILE A 97 11.60 -3.12 8.61
N SER A 98 12.00 -2.30 9.59
CA SER A 98 13.01 -2.72 10.57
C SER A 98 12.41 -3.62 11.65
N ASN A 99 13.26 -4.41 12.32
CA ASN A 99 12.86 -5.38 13.36
C ASN A 99 12.18 -4.75 14.59
N ARG A 100 12.20 -3.43 14.75
CA ARG A 100 11.50 -2.73 15.84
C ARG A 100 9.98 -2.73 15.70
N PHE A 101 9.46 -2.96 14.49
CA PHE A 101 8.02 -2.98 14.24
C PHE A 101 7.43 -4.36 14.54
N LYS A 102 6.39 -4.36 15.35
CA LYS A 102 5.56 -5.55 15.58
C LYS A 102 4.51 -5.69 14.48
N VAL A 103 3.96 -6.88 14.33
CA VAL A 103 2.86 -7.16 13.39
C VAL A 103 1.70 -6.19 13.57
N ASP A 104 1.28 -5.95 14.82
CA ASP A 104 0.18 -5.06 15.15
C ASP A 104 0.43 -3.61 14.68
N SER A 105 1.69 -3.15 14.73
CA SER A 105 2.06 -1.82 14.23
C SER A 105 1.87 -1.72 12.71
N ILE A 106 2.23 -2.75 11.97
CA ILE A 106 2.04 -2.79 10.52
C ILE A 106 0.55 -2.94 10.18
N GLN A 107 -0.22 -3.67 10.97
CA GLN A 107 -1.67 -3.72 10.80
C GLN A 107 -2.32 -2.34 10.97
N GLU A 108 -1.86 -1.52 11.93
CA GLU A 108 -2.34 -0.14 12.08
C GLU A 108 -2.04 0.72 10.83
N LEU A 109 -0.85 0.57 10.24
CA LEU A 109 -0.50 1.21 8.96
C LEU A 109 -1.49 0.79 7.85
N TYR A 110 -1.73 -0.52 7.72
CA TYR A 110 -2.63 -1.08 6.69
C TYR A 110 -4.10 -0.73 6.92
N LYS A 111 -4.55 -0.49 8.16
CA LYS A 111 -5.89 0.08 8.41
C LYS A 111 -6.06 1.46 7.77
N GLY A 112 -5.03 2.30 7.84
CA GLY A 112 -5.04 3.62 7.18
C GLY A 112 -5.06 3.50 5.66
N ILE A 113 -4.25 2.60 5.10
CA ILE A 113 -4.24 2.28 3.66
C ILE A 113 -5.62 1.80 3.21
N LYS A 114 -6.21 0.84 3.94
CA LYS A 114 -7.54 0.32 3.66
C LYS A 114 -8.60 1.41 3.65
N LEU A 115 -8.59 2.29 4.66
CA LEU A 115 -9.53 3.41 4.74
C LEU A 115 -9.47 4.32 3.50
N ALA A 116 -8.25 4.62 3.01
CA ALA A 116 -8.07 5.39 1.78
C ALA A 116 -8.59 4.61 0.56
N CYS A 117 -8.23 3.34 0.43
CA CYS A 117 -8.69 2.48 -0.66
C CYS A 117 -10.22 2.37 -0.72
N GLU A 118 -10.88 2.22 0.42
CA GLU A 118 -12.35 2.18 0.50
C GLU A 118 -12.98 3.51 0.09
N LYS A 119 -12.48 4.62 0.65
CA LYS A 119 -13.03 5.95 0.38
C LYS A 119 -12.91 6.36 -1.09
N TYR A 120 -11.80 6.03 -1.74
CA TYR A 120 -11.52 6.43 -3.12
C TYR A 120 -11.76 5.31 -4.14
N LYS A 121 -12.25 4.15 -3.71
CA LYS A 121 -12.53 2.96 -4.54
C LYS A 121 -11.31 2.49 -5.32
N ILE A 122 -10.20 2.35 -4.60
CA ILE A 122 -8.90 1.91 -5.13
C ILE A 122 -8.67 0.45 -4.74
N ASP A 123 -8.14 -0.32 -5.67
CA ASP A 123 -7.74 -1.71 -5.43
C ASP A 123 -6.27 -1.79 -5.04
N LEU A 124 -5.97 -2.43 -3.92
CA LEU A 124 -4.63 -2.90 -3.63
C LEU A 124 -4.43 -4.25 -4.36
N VAL A 125 -3.61 -4.25 -5.40
CA VAL A 125 -3.47 -5.40 -6.31
C VAL A 125 -2.17 -6.17 -6.13
N GLY A 126 -1.24 -5.66 -5.34
CA GLY A 126 0.04 -6.34 -5.09
C GLY A 126 1.00 -5.49 -4.27
N GLY A 127 2.20 -6.02 -4.10
CA GLY A 127 3.25 -5.32 -3.36
C GLY A 127 4.45 -6.20 -3.08
N ASP A 128 5.32 -5.68 -2.23
CA ASP A 128 6.51 -6.36 -1.74
C ASP A 128 6.77 -5.98 -0.30
N THR A 129 7.30 -6.92 0.48
CA THR A 129 7.68 -6.70 1.87
C THR A 129 9.10 -7.18 2.10
N THR A 130 9.97 -6.27 2.51
CA THR A 130 11.36 -6.59 2.81
C THR A 130 11.79 -6.04 4.16
N THR A 131 12.95 -6.45 4.61
CA THR A 131 13.54 -5.93 5.85
C THR A 131 14.38 -4.68 5.59
N SER A 132 14.42 -3.79 6.59
CA SER A 132 15.28 -2.61 6.64
C SER A 132 16.22 -2.73 7.84
N GLN A 133 17.43 -2.24 7.74
CA GLN A 133 18.34 -2.13 8.88
C GLN A 133 17.87 -1.08 9.89
N SER A 134 17.21 -0.02 9.41
CA SER A 134 16.69 1.04 10.25
C SER A 134 15.46 1.68 9.60
N GLY A 135 14.44 1.96 10.43
CA GLY A 135 13.28 2.73 10.01
C GLY A 135 12.27 1.96 9.16
N LEU A 136 11.31 2.74 8.68
CA LEU A 136 10.22 2.33 7.80
C LEU A 136 10.33 3.12 6.49
N THR A 137 10.26 2.41 5.38
CA THR A 137 10.10 3.01 4.04
C THR A 137 8.85 2.44 3.39
N ILE A 138 8.03 3.33 2.84
CA ILE A 138 6.80 2.98 2.10
C ILE A 138 6.96 3.46 0.68
N SER A 139 6.73 2.57 -0.27
CA SER A 139 6.73 2.84 -1.71
C SER A 139 5.37 2.50 -2.26
N ILE A 140 4.65 3.47 -2.81
CA ILE A 140 3.37 3.21 -3.48
C ILE A 140 3.48 3.60 -4.94
N THR A 141 3.06 2.70 -5.80
CA THR A 141 2.82 2.95 -7.22
C THR A 141 1.32 2.97 -7.44
N ALA A 142 0.79 4.06 -7.98
CA ALA A 142 -0.62 4.18 -8.34
C ALA A 142 -0.82 4.15 -9.85
N LEU A 143 -1.86 3.46 -10.27
CA LEU A 143 -2.33 3.41 -11.64
C LEU A 143 -3.71 4.06 -11.75
N GLY A 144 -3.91 4.82 -12.81
CA GLY A 144 -5.16 5.48 -13.12
C GLY A 144 -5.41 5.53 -14.62
N GLN A 145 -6.53 6.10 -15.00
CA GLN A 145 -6.96 6.22 -16.39
C GLN A 145 -7.39 7.65 -16.70
N VAL A 146 -7.12 8.11 -17.91
CA VAL A 146 -7.53 9.43 -18.43
C VAL A 146 -7.94 9.33 -19.89
#